data_46c3f009e13deddb0f7ea35d3d8be05d
#
_entry.id   46c3f009e13deddb0f7ea35d3d8be05d
#
_cell.length_a   1.000
_cell.length_b   1.000
_cell.length_c   1.000
_cell.angle_alpha   90.00
_cell.angle_beta   90.00
_cell.angle_gamma   90.00
#
_symmetry.space_group_name_H-M   'P 1'
#
loop_
_entity.id
_entity.type
_entity.pdbx_description
1 polymer ?
#
loop_
_entity_poly.entity_id
_entity_poly.type
_entity_poly.pdbx_seq_one_letter_code
_entity_poly.pdbx_strand_id
1 'polypeptide(L)'
;MKQYTVAILGATGAVGTQMLECLNEQEFPVGKLKLLASARSAGKTVEFRGEQIVIEEACPEAFEGCDIVLGAAGDDIAKELLPEAVKRGAVVVDNSHAFRMDPEVPLVVPEINADDIKWHHGLIANPNCATIIGLVPTWPLHQLAGVKRMIVSTYQAASGAGAPGMAELEAQLAALGRGEEIPEPRAFAAQLASNLSPQIGGVKEEGFTSEEMKLQNEGRKIMHLPELRVNCTCVRVPVLRSHSESITLEFERDITVEEARAALAAAPGVKLVDDMSAEDAHDRFPMPMDTSDQDLIWVGRVRRDISNSEATRGITFWCCGDQIRKGAATNAVQIAKLLCE
;
A
#
# COMPACT_ATOMS: atom_id res chain seq x y z
N MET A 1 29.02 6.56 3.42
CA MET A 1 27.94 6.37 2.43
C MET A 1 27.62 7.70 1.78
N LYS A 2 27.25 7.70 0.50
CA LYS A 2 26.72 8.91 -0.16
C LYS A 2 25.45 9.34 0.57
N GLN A 3 25.30 10.64 0.80
CA GLN A 3 24.07 11.22 1.35
C GLN A 3 23.29 11.89 0.23
N TYR A 4 21.98 11.89 0.34
CA TYR A 4 21.06 12.35 -0.69
C TYR A 4 20.24 13.54 -0.23
N THR A 5 19.94 14.46 -1.14
CA THR A 5 18.91 15.47 -0.95
C THR A 5 17.57 14.81 -1.29
N VAL A 6 16.74 14.60 -0.28
CA VAL A 6 15.41 13.97 -0.40
C VAL A 6 14.32 15.03 -0.27
N ALA A 7 13.34 15.00 -1.18
CA ALA A 7 12.13 15.80 -1.03
C ALA A 7 10.91 14.91 -0.81
N ILE A 8 9.96 15.34 0.03
CA ILE A 8 8.65 14.72 0.18
C ILE A 8 7.59 15.70 -0.33
N LEU A 9 6.94 15.37 -1.45
CA LEU A 9 5.80 16.13 -1.97
C LEU A 9 4.52 15.62 -1.30
N GLY A 10 3.76 16.50 -0.64
CA GLY A 10 2.61 16.11 0.18
C GLY A 10 2.98 15.74 1.60
N ALA A 11 4.05 16.32 2.16
CA ALA A 11 4.64 15.99 3.45
C ALA A 11 3.70 16.08 4.66
N THR A 12 2.60 16.81 4.57
CA THR A 12 1.60 16.98 5.63
C THR A 12 0.43 15.99 5.56
N GLY A 13 0.39 15.16 4.53
CA GLY A 13 -0.61 14.09 4.39
C GLY A 13 -0.24 12.85 5.22
N ALA A 14 -1.20 11.94 5.43
CA ALA A 14 -0.97 10.71 6.20
C ALA A 14 0.22 9.89 5.67
N VAL A 15 0.32 9.70 4.35
CA VAL A 15 1.43 8.98 3.72
C VAL A 15 2.73 9.78 3.80
N GLY A 16 2.70 11.10 3.55
CA GLY A 16 3.91 11.94 3.62
C GLY A 16 4.53 11.99 5.03
N THR A 17 3.69 12.08 6.06
CA THR A 17 4.14 11.98 7.46
C THR A 17 4.75 10.61 7.75
N GLN A 18 4.11 9.55 7.29
CA GLN A 18 4.64 8.19 7.47
C GLN A 18 5.95 7.96 6.70
N MET A 19 6.15 8.61 5.54
CA MET A 19 7.43 8.56 4.81
C MET A 19 8.57 9.14 5.64
N LEU A 20 8.33 10.23 6.40
CA LEU A 20 9.32 10.78 7.32
C LEU A 20 9.75 9.77 8.38
N GLU A 21 8.78 9.09 8.98
CA GLU A 21 9.04 8.06 9.98
C GLU A 21 9.81 6.90 9.37
N CYS A 22 9.38 6.39 8.20
CA CYS A 22 10.08 5.31 7.48
C CYS A 22 11.51 5.68 7.08
N LEU A 23 11.77 6.93 6.62
CA LEU A 23 13.13 7.39 6.32
C LEU A 23 14.02 7.39 7.56
N ASN A 24 13.47 7.70 8.73
CA ASN A 24 14.20 7.67 9.98
C ASN A 24 14.46 6.24 10.47
N GLU A 25 13.41 5.42 10.57
CA GLU A 25 13.47 4.05 11.08
C GLU A 25 14.35 3.13 10.21
N GLN A 26 14.30 3.33 8.89
CA GLN A 26 15.11 2.56 7.95
C GLN A 26 16.52 3.14 7.74
N GLU A 27 16.90 4.14 8.55
CA GLU A 27 18.22 4.79 8.49
C GLU A 27 18.60 5.24 7.06
N PHE A 28 17.61 5.74 6.30
CA PHE A 28 17.84 6.21 4.94
C PHE A 28 18.92 7.31 4.94
N PRO A 29 19.89 7.31 3.99
CA PRO A 29 21.02 8.26 3.99
C PRO A 29 20.62 9.65 3.53
N VAL A 30 19.76 10.32 4.32
CA VAL A 30 19.32 11.70 4.08
C VAL A 30 20.43 12.66 4.50
N GLY A 31 20.98 13.43 3.54
CA GLY A 31 21.89 14.53 3.80
C GLY A 31 21.17 15.87 3.92
N LYS A 32 20.14 16.08 3.13
CA LYS A 32 19.23 17.23 3.20
C LYS A 32 17.81 16.79 2.97
N LEU A 33 16.86 17.29 3.78
CA LEU A 33 15.45 17.04 3.64
C LEU A 33 14.70 18.29 3.20
N LYS A 34 13.83 18.18 2.20
CA LYS A 34 12.86 19.20 1.80
C LYS A 34 11.45 18.66 2.00
N LEU A 35 10.62 19.42 2.70
CA LEU A 35 9.21 19.07 2.93
C LEU A 35 8.33 20.01 2.10
N LEU A 36 7.64 19.45 1.11
CA LEU A 36 6.87 20.23 0.14
C LEU A 36 5.38 19.96 0.35
N ALA A 37 4.60 21.05 0.48
CA ALA A 37 3.15 20.98 0.64
C ALA A 37 2.46 22.19 0.02
N SER A 38 1.13 22.29 0.17
CA SER A 38 0.38 23.46 -0.31
C SER A 38 0.76 24.73 0.45
N ALA A 39 0.53 25.91 -0.15
CA ALA A 39 0.73 27.23 0.47
C ALA A 39 0.12 27.34 1.88
N ARG A 40 -1.00 26.68 2.17
CA ARG A 40 -1.64 26.65 3.49
C ARG A 40 -0.77 26.02 4.58
N SER A 41 0.15 25.14 4.22
CA SER A 41 1.04 24.43 5.14
C SER A 41 2.46 25.00 5.14
N ALA A 42 2.82 25.80 4.15
CA ALA A 42 4.13 26.46 4.07
C ALA A 42 4.40 27.32 5.30
N GLY A 43 5.65 27.33 5.75
CA GLY A 43 6.12 28.04 6.95
C GLY A 43 5.92 27.28 8.26
N LYS A 44 5.16 26.18 8.31
CA LYS A 44 5.12 25.29 9.46
C LYS A 44 6.41 24.47 9.52
N THR A 45 6.71 23.93 10.71
CA THR A 45 7.90 23.10 10.92
C THR A 45 7.51 21.68 11.31
N VAL A 46 8.36 20.73 10.94
CA VAL A 46 8.29 19.32 11.36
C VAL A 46 9.67 18.92 11.86
N GLU A 47 9.73 18.20 12.96
CA GLU A 47 10.98 17.66 13.48
C GLU A 47 11.40 16.42 12.72
N PHE A 48 12.67 16.38 12.29
CA PHE A 48 13.28 15.20 11.70
C PHE A 48 14.71 15.05 12.23
N ARG A 49 15.00 13.94 12.91
CA ARG A 49 16.33 13.63 13.51
C ARG A 49 16.87 14.76 14.40
N GLY A 50 16.00 15.41 15.16
CA GLY A 50 16.36 16.51 16.08
C GLY A 50 16.48 17.89 15.43
N GLU A 51 16.26 18.01 14.13
CA GLU A 51 16.25 19.28 13.40
C GLU A 51 14.82 19.71 13.05
N GLN A 52 14.55 21.02 13.12
CA GLN A 52 13.28 21.60 12.69
C GLN A 52 13.34 21.93 11.21
N ILE A 53 12.62 21.14 10.40
CA ILE A 53 12.56 21.33 8.95
C ILE A 53 11.34 22.19 8.61
N VAL A 54 11.56 23.29 7.91
CA VAL A 54 10.47 24.18 7.45
C VAL A 54 9.79 23.55 6.24
N ILE A 55 8.48 23.54 6.23
CA ILE A 55 7.68 23.13 5.07
C ILE A 55 7.69 24.26 4.05
N GLU A 56 8.09 23.95 2.83
CA GLU A 56 8.09 24.85 1.68
C GLU A 56 6.82 24.66 0.84
N GLU A 57 6.42 25.71 0.12
CA GLU A 57 5.38 25.59 -0.88
C GLU A 57 5.85 24.72 -2.05
N ALA A 58 5.02 23.78 -2.46
CA ALA A 58 5.32 22.91 -3.60
C ALA A 58 5.23 23.70 -4.92
N CYS A 59 6.34 23.85 -5.59
CA CYS A 59 6.45 24.46 -6.92
C CYS A 59 7.59 23.78 -7.69
N PRO A 60 7.68 23.93 -9.01
CA PRO A 60 8.74 23.31 -9.81
C PRO A 60 10.16 23.62 -9.32
N GLU A 61 10.42 24.85 -8.88
CA GLU A 61 11.74 25.32 -8.42
C GLU A 61 12.17 24.66 -7.10
N ALA A 62 11.20 24.23 -6.28
CA ALA A 62 11.49 23.56 -5.02
C ALA A 62 12.24 22.24 -5.18
N PHE A 63 12.19 21.63 -6.38
CA PHE A 63 12.91 20.38 -6.68
C PHE A 63 14.37 20.58 -7.10
N GLU A 64 14.85 21.81 -7.21
CA GLU A 64 16.24 22.05 -7.58
C GLU A 64 17.21 21.43 -6.56
N GLY A 65 18.17 20.66 -7.09
CA GLY A 65 19.18 19.95 -6.29
C GLY A 65 18.66 18.78 -5.48
N CYS A 66 17.43 18.30 -5.73
CA CYS A 66 16.95 17.05 -5.16
C CYS A 66 17.54 15.86 -5.94
N ASP A 67 18.03 14.85 -5.20
CA ASP A 67 18.42 13.57 -5.78
C ASP A 67 17.21 12.64 -5.91
N ILE A 68 16.35 12.60 -4.87
CA ILE A 68 15.20 11.70 -4.76
C ILE A 68 13.96 12.50 -4.32
N VAL A 69 12.83 12.25 -4.96
CA VAL A 69 11.53 12.82 -4.58
C VAL A 69 10.55 11.70 -4.26
N LEU A 70 10.00 11.72 -3.06
CA LEU A 70 8.91 10.84 -2.63
C LEU A 70 7.58 11.58 -2.82
N GLY A 71 6.75 11.11 -3.77
CA GLY A 71 5.46 11.69 -4.08
C GLY A 71 4.35 11.10 -3.21
N ALA A 72 3.68 11.93 -2.39
CA ALA A 72 2.54 11.58 -1.56
C ALA A 72 1.35 12.55 -1.77
N ALA A 73 1.30 13.18 -2.93
CA ALA A 73 0.23 14.09 -3.33
C ALA A 73 -0.83 13.37 -4.18
N GLY A 74 -1.98 14.02 -4.39
CA GLY A 74 -3.01 13.50 -5.28
C GLY A 74 -2.63 13.56 -6.77
N ASP A 75 -3.34 12.82 -7.60
CA ASP A 75 -3.04 12.60 -9.02
C ASP A 75 -2.80 13.88 -9.83
N ASP A 76 -3.60 14.93 -9.62
CA ASP A 76 -3.48 16.19 -10.38
C ASP A 76 -2.16 16.89 -10.05
N ILE A 77 -1.81 17.00 -8.77
CA ILE A 77 -0.56 17.58 -8.31
C ILE A 77 0.63 16.74 -8.75
N ALA A 78 0.51 15.42 -8.69
CA ALA A 78 1.55 14.50 -9.16
C ALA A 78 1.83 14.69 -10.65
N LYS A 79 0.80 14.76 -11.50
CA LYS A 79 0.93 14.99 -12.95
C LYS A 79 1.54 16.34 -13.27
N GLU A 80 1.25 17.36 -12.48
CA GLU A 80 1.78 18.72 -12.69
C GLU A 80 3.25 18.82 -12.24
N LEU A 81 3.58 18.34 -11.05
CA LEU A 81 4.86 18.66 -10.41
C LEU A 81 5.92 17.57 -10.56
N LEU A 82 5.58 16.28 -10.56
CA LEU A 82 6.61 15.23 -10.57
C LEU A 82 7.42 15.17 -11.88
N PRO A 83 6.85 15.41 -13.07
CA PRO A 83 7.67 15.54 -14.28
C PRO A 83 8.66 16.70 -14.22
N GLU A 84 8.34 17.79 -13.50
CA GLU A 84 9.24 18.92 -13.29
C GLU A 84 10.43 18.54 -12.37
N ALA A 85 10.22 17.66 -11.38
CA ALA A 85 11.29 17.10 -10.56
C ALA A 85 12.25 16.25 -11.41
N VAL A 86 11.71 15.39 -12.29
CA VAL A 86 12.52 14.58 -13.22
C VAL A 86 13.35 15.45 -14.17
N LYS A 87 12.77 16.50 -14.75
CA LYS A 87 13.51 17.45 -15.61
C LYS A 87 14.68 18.13 -14.90
N ARG A 88 14.61 18.26 -13.56
CA ARG A 88 15.68 18.83 -12.71
C ARG A 88 16.67 17.79 -12.21
N GLY A 89 16.57 16.55 -12.70
CA GLY A 89 17.51 15.46 -12.44
C GLY A 89 17.22 14.60 -11.22
N ALA A 90 16.09 14.80 -10.56
CA ALA A 90 15.66 13.93 -9.46
C ALA A 90 15.10 12.61 -9.98
N VAL A 91 15.27 11.53 -9.22
CA VAL A 91 14.49 10.30 -9.37
C VAL A 91 13.27 10.38 -8.45
N VAL A 92 12.11 10.14 -9.02
CA VAL A 92 10.82 10.23 -8.33
C VAL A 92 10.28 8.85 -8.01
N VAL A 93 9.81 8.63 -6.79
CA VAL A 93 8.97 7.48 -6.39
C VAL A 93 7.59 8.01 -6.03
N ASP A 94 6.59 7.73 -6.87
CA ASP A 94 5.25 8.31 -6.77
C ASP A 94 4.20 7.33 -6.22
N ASN A 95 3.48 7.73 -5.18
CA ASN A 95 2.38 6.95 -4.60
C ASN A 95 1.01 7.24 -5.22
N SER A 96 0.89 8.25 -6.09
CA SER A 96 -0.37 8.54 -6.75
C SER A 96 -0.78 7.44 -7.75
N HIS A 97 -1.99 7.52 -8.25
CA HIS A 97 -2.42 6.62 -9.32
C HIS A 97 -1.99 7.10 -10.72
N ALA A 98 -1.45 8.31 -10.80
CA ALA A 98 -1.25 9.05 -12.05
C ALA A 98 -0.42 8.30 -13.11
N PHE A 99 0.62 7.55 -12.68
CA PHE A 99 1.61 6.96 -13.60
C PHE A 99 1.68 5.43 -13.53
N ARG A 100 0.90 4.78 -12.66
CA ARG A 100 1.03 3.33 -12.40
C ARG A 100 0.88 2.46 -13.63
N MET A 101 -0.03 2.82 -14.55
CA MET A 101 -0.30 2.04 -15.75
C MET A 101 0.40 2.56 -17.00
N ASP A 102 1.25 3.59 -16.87
CA ASP A 102 2.11 4.04 -17.96
C ASP A 102 3.14 2.96 -18.28
N PRO A 103 3.26 2.48 -19.55
CA PRO A 103 4.21 1.43 -19.92
C PRO A 103 5.68 1.86 -19.77
N GLU A 104 5.98 3.17 -19.79
CA GLU A 104 7.34 3.70 -19.63
C GLU A 104 7.73 3.94 -18.16
N VAL A 105 6.81 3.66 -17.22
CA VAL A 105 7.05 3.85 -15.79
C VAL A 105 7.01 2.50 -15.06
N PRO A 106 8.11 2.06 -14.43
CA PRO A 106 8.08 0.83 -13.62
C PRO A 106 7.14 0.97 -12.42
N LEU A 107 6.41 -0.10 -12.13
CA LEU A 107 5.50 -0.22 -10.99
C LEU A 107 6.07 -1.27 -10.05
N VAL A 108 6.61 -0.86 -8.89
CA VAL A 108 7.56 -1.69 -8.15
C VAL A 108 7.08 -2.08 -6.75
N VAL A 109 7.17 -3.38 -6.46
CA VAL A 109 7.15 -3.95 -5.12
C VAL A 109 8.49 -4.67 -4.90
N PRO A 110 9.36 -4.17 -4.04
CA PRO A 110 10.74 -4.68 -3.92
C PRO A 110 10.86 -6.19 -3.69
N GLU A 111 9.92 -6.81 -2.99
CA GLU A 111 9.87 -8.26 -2.76
C GLU A 111 9.51 -9.08 -4.01
N ILE A 112 9.02 -8.43 -5.07
CA ILE A 112 8.50 -9.11 -6.27
C ILE A 112 9.36 -8.80 -7.49
N ASN A 113 9.54 -7.52 -7.82
CA ASN A 113 10.13 -7.06 -9.07
C ASN A 113 11.13 -5.90 -8.88
N ALA A 114 12.01 -6.01 -7.87
CA ALA A 114 13.04 -4.99 -7.58
C ALA A 114 13.86 -4.59 -8.82
N ASP A 115 14.14 -5.56 -9.71
CA ASP A 115 14.93 -5.34 -10.92
C ASP A 115 14.28 -4.36 -11.91
N ASP A 116 12.98 -4.13 -11.83
CA ASP A 116 12.26 -3.21 -12.70
C ASP A 116 12.70 -1.76 -12.52
N ILE A 117 13.29 -1.41 -11.38
CA ILE A 117 13.86 -0.07 -11.19
C ILE A 117 14.93 0.28 -12.25
N LYS A 118 15.59 -0.72 -12.83
CA LYS A 118 16.73 -0.52 -13.75
C LYS A 118 16.35 0.15 -15.07
N TRP A 119 15.08 0.11 -15.45
CA TRP A 119 14.60 0.71 -16.69
C TRP A 119 13.77 1.99 -16.47
N HIS A 120 13.78 2.58 -15.26
CA HIS A 120 13.11 3.86 -15.03
C HIS A 120 13.71 5.00 -15.85
N HIS A 121 12.87 5.92 -16.27
CA HIS A 121 13.26 7.16 -16.96
C HIS A 121 13.15 8.38 -16.03
N GLY A 122 13.51 8.20 -14.75
CA GLY A 122 13.43 9.21 -13.70
C GLY A 122 12.16 9.14 -12.86
N LEU A 123 11.15 8.35 -13.25
CA LEU A 123 9.92 8.17 -12.50
C LEU A 123 9.65 6.68 -12.24
N ILE A 124 9.32 6.32 -11.01
CA ILE A 124 8.95 4.99 -10.55
C ILE A 124 7.61 5.11 -9.83
N ALA A 125 6.66 4.26 -10.15
CA ALA A 125 5.36 4.24 -9.49
C ALA A 125 5.35 3.24 -8.32
N ASN A 126 4.77 3.67 -7.20
CA ASN A 126 4.43 2.84 -6.06
C ASN A 126 2.99 2.34 -6.22
N PRO A 127 2.74 1.02 -6.09
CA PRO A 127 1.43 0.45 -6.36
C PRO A 127 0.33 0.88 -5.38
N ASN A 128 -0.90 0.47 -5.69
CA ASN A 128 -2.03 0.58 -4.78
C ASN A 128 -1.81 -0.25 -3.51
N CYS A 129 -2.29 0.24 -2.38
CA CYS A 129 -2.05 -0.37 -1.07
C CYS A 129 -2.62 -1.80 -0.97
N ALA A 130 -3.85 -2.02 -1.42
CA ALA A 130 -4.43 -3.36 -1.44
C ALA A 130 -3.66 -4.28 -2.40
N THR A 131 -3.22 -3.76 -3.56
CA THR A 131 -2.37 -4.51 -4.48
C THR A 131 -1.08 -4.98 -3.81
N ILE A 132 -0.37 -4.11 -3.09
CA ILE A 132 0.86 -4.49 -2.37
C ILE A 132 0.56 -5.56 -1.33
N ILE A 133 -0.47 -5.33 -0.49
CA ILE A 133 -0.83 -6.24 0.61
C ILE A 133 -1.23 -7.62 0.10
N GLY A 134 -1.96 -7.69 -1.01
CA GLY A 134 -2.37 -8.96 -1.60
C GLY A 134 -1.25 -9.68 -2.36
N LEU A 135 -0.37 -8.94 -3.06
CA LEU A 135 0.64 -9.56 -3.92
C LEU A 135 1.89 -10.03 -3.17
N VAL A 136 2.32 -9.34 -2.11
CA VAL A 136 3.51 -9.76 -1.35
C VAL A 136 3.38 -11.20 -0.82
N PRO A 137 2.28 -11.64 -0.18
CA PRO A 137 2.13 -13.03 0.20
C PRO A 137 1.76 -13.96 -0.97
N THR A 138 1.21 -13.44 -2.06
CA THR A 138 0.90 -14.25 -3.25
C THR A 138 2.16 -14.65 -4.01
N TRP A 139 3.19 -13.80 -4.01
CA TRP A 139 4.41 -14.00 -4.79
C TRP A 139 5.16 -15.29 -4.47
N PRO A 140 5.50 -15.63 -3.20
CA PRO A 140 6.18 -16.88 -2.87
C PRO A 140 5.35 -18.11 -3.27
N LEU A 141 4.03 -18.04 -3.23
CA LEU A 141 3.14 -19.11 -3.66
C LEU A 141 3.11 -19.23 -5.19
N HIS A 142 3.20 -18.09 -5.91
CA HIS A 142 3.37 -18.09 -7.37
C HIS A 142 4.69 -18.75 -7.78
N GLN A 143 5.79 -18.39 -7.14
CA GLN A 143 7.10 -19.00 -7.41
C GLN A 143 7.08 -20.51 -7.15
N LEU A 144 6.34 -20.95 -6.16
CA LEU A 144 6.23 -22.36 -5.80
C LEU A 144 5.37 -23.17 -6.79
N ALA A 145 4.18 -22.65 -7.18
CA ALA A 145 3.19 -23.46 -7.88
C ALA A 145 2.55 -22.82 -9.13
N GLY A 146 2.86 -21.55 -9.43
CA GLY A 146 2.30 -20.81 -10.57
C GLY A 146 0.83 -20.42 -10.37
N VAL A 147 0.58 -19.16 -9.94
CA VAL A 147 -0.78 -18.65 -9.77
C VAL A 147 -1.40 -18.34 -11.13
N LYS A 148 -2.58 -18.90 -11.39
CA LYS A 148 -3.41 -18.66 -12.58
C LYS A 148 -4.55 -17.68 -12.33
N ARG A 149 -5.14 -17.75 -11.12
CA ARG A 149 -6.33 -16.99 -10.76
C ARG A 149 -6.33 -16.63 -9.30
N MET A 150 -6.81 -15.43 -9.02
CA MET A 150 -7.04 -14.91 -7.66
C MET A 150 -8.51 -14.53 -7.50
N ILE A 151 -9.11 -14.91 -6.38
CA ILE A 151 -10.39 -14.39 -5.91
C ILE A 151 -10.08 -13.65 -4.62
N VAL A 152 -10.39 -12.37 -4.56
CA VAL A 152 -10.03 -11.48 -3.46
C VAL A 152 -11.25 -10.76 -2.94
N SER A 153 -11.43 -10.76 -1.62
CA SER A 153 -12.32 -9.84 -0.93
C SER A 153 -11.49 -9.02 0.04
N THR A 154 -11.49 -7.69 -0.15
CA THR A 154 -10.77 -6.79 0.74
C THR A 154 -11.67 -6.23 1.81
N TYR A 155 -11.11 -5.98 2.99
CA TYR A 155 -11.72 -5.29 4.13
C TYR A 155 -10.83 -4.09 4.44
N GLN A 156 -11.12 -2.96 3.76
CA GLN A 156 -10.22 -1.82 3.76
C GLN A 156 -10.58 -0.80 4.84
N ALA A 157 -9.60 -0.45 5.65
CA ALA A 157 -9.73 0.51 6.73
C ALA A 157 -9.99 1.95 6.24
N ALA A 158 -10.57 2.78 7.11
CA ALA A 158 -10.88 4.19 6.85
C ALA A 158 -9.66 5.03 6.42
N SER A 159 -8.48 4.69 6.95
CA SER A 159 -7.20 5.34 6.64
C SER A 159 -6.80 5.28 5.15
N GLY A 160 -7.37 4.34 4.37
CA GLY A 160 -7.22 4.34 2.91
C GLY A 160 -7.85 5.56 2.22
N ALA A 161 -8.75 6.28 2.89
CA ALA A 161 -9.26 7.60 2.47
C ALA A 161 -8.46 8.77 3.10
N GLY A 162 -7.27 8.48 3.64
CA GLY A 162 -6.39 9.47 4.28
C GLY A 162 -6.89 9.98 5.63
N ALA A 163 -6.26 11.04 6.13
CA ALA A 163 -6.63 11.65 7.41
C ALA A 163 -8.11 12.06 7.51
N PRO A 164 -8.76 12.61 6.46
CA PRO A 164 -10.20 12.90 6.51
C PRO A 164 -11.07 11.68 6.77
N GLY A 165 -10.74 10.51 6.18
CA GLY A 165 -11.49 9.27 6.39
C GLY A 165 -11.37 8.75 7.82
N MET A 166 -10.19 8.80 8.42
CA MET A 166 -9.98 8.43 9.82
C MET A 166 -10.78 9.35 10.76
N ALA A 167 -10.62 10.66 10.58
CA ALA A 167 -11.31 11.65 11.41
C ALA A 167 -12.85 11.53 11.32
N GLU A 168 -13.38 11.23 10.13
CA GLU A 168 -14.81 11.02 9.95
C GLU A 168 -15.30 9.76 10.70
N LEU A 169 -14.59 8.64 10.58
CA LEU A 169 -14.95 7.42 11.30
C LEU A 169 -14.87 7.64 12.82
N GLU A 170 -13.83 8.28 13.33
CA GLU A 170 -13.68 8.60 14.75
C GLU A 170 -14.85 9.46 15.25
N ALA A 171 -15.22 10.50 14.50
CA ALA A 171 -16.34 11.37 14.85
C ALA A 171 -17.68 10.60 14.87
N GLN A 172 -17.92 9.73 13.89
CA GLN A 172 -19.11 8.88 13.82
C GLN A 172 -19.17 7.88 14.98
N LEU A 173 -18.05 7.21 15.31
CA LEU A 173 -17.98 6.27 16.44
C LEU A 173 -18.18 6.99 17.78
N ALA A 174 -17.61 8.18 17.94
CA ALA A 174 -17.79 8.97 19.16
C ALA A 174 -19.25 9.43 19.33
N ALA A 175 -19.91 9.89 18.29
CA ALA A 175 -21.33 10.27 18.34
C ALA A 175 -22.21 9.05 18.67
N LEU A 176 -21.96 7.91 18.02
CA LEU A 176 -22.67 6.66 18.29
C LEU A 176 -22.51 6.23 19.75
N GLY A 177 -21.29 6.28 20.30
CA GLY A 177 -21.00 5.94 21.69
C GLY A 177 -21.67 6.84 22.73
N ARG A 178 -21.97 8.08 22.35
CA ARG A 178 -22.70 9.05 23.21
C ARG A 178 -24.23 9.03 22.98
N GLY A 179 -24.73 8.27 22.00
CA GLY A 179 -26.14 8.29 21.61
C GLY A 179 -26.55 9.61 20.95
N GLU A 180 -25.62 10.31 20.33
CA GLU A 180 -25.84 11.56 19.61
C GLU A 180 -26.16 11.29 18.12
N GLU A 181 -26.64 12.31 17.43
CA GLU A 181 -26.83 12.26 15.97
C GLU A 181 -25.47 12.06 15.28
N ILE A 182 -25.38 11.07 14.38
CA ILE A 182 -24.14 10.74 13.65
C ILE A 182 -23.93 11.81 12.57
N PRO A 183 -22.72 12.40 12.50
CA PRO A 183 -22.39 13.39 11.47
C PRO A 183 -22.59 12.86 10.05
N GLU A 184 -23.10 13.70 9.18
CA GLU A 184 -23.23 13.41 7.74
C GLU A 184 -21.86 13.04 7.12
N PRO A 185 -21.80 11.96 6.33
CA PRO A 185 -20.56 11.52 5.71
C PRO A 185 -20.09 12.54 4.65
N ARG A 186 -18.77 12.74 4.57
CA ARG A 186 -18.09 13.61 3.60
C ARG A 186 -16.92 12.92 2.90
N ALA A 187 -16.19 12.07 3.62
CA ALA A 187 -15.10 11.29 3.07
C ALA A 187 -15.57 9.97 2.45
N PHE A 188 -16.71 9.46 2.91
CA PHE A 188 -17.31 8.23 2.42
C PHE A 188 -18.67 8.50 1.77
N ALA A 189 -19.11 7.60 0.90
CA ALA A 189 -20.41 7.71 0.22
C ALA A 189 -21.62 7.53 1.18
N ALA A 190 -21.40 6.91 2.33
CA ALA A 190 -22.39 6.67 3.38
C ALA A 190 -21.72 6.62 4.75
N GLN A 191 -22.51 6.68 5.82
CA GLN A 191 -22.05 6.42 7.17
C GLN A 191 -21.25 5.10 7.21
N LEU A 192 -20.08 5.13 7.84
CA LEU A 192 -19.21 3.96 7.98
C LEU A 192 -19.32 3.30 9.37
N ALA A 193 -19.50 4.08 10.44
CA ALA A 193 -19.69 3.53 11.76
C ALA A 193 -20.90 2.57 11.78
N SER A 194 -20.70 1.33 12.25
CA SER A 194 -21.68 0.23 12.25
C SER A 194 -22.21 -0.15 10.85
N ASN A 195 -21.41 0.05 9.79
CA ASN A 195 -21.80 -0.25 8.42
C ASN A 195 -20.62 -0.78 7.60
N LEU A 196 -20.92 -1.32 6.42
CA LEU A 196 -19.96 -1.70 5.39
C LEU A 196 -20.32 -0.98 4.09
N SER A 197 -19.30 -0.53 3.35
CA SER A 197 -19.50 0.04 2.01
C SER A 197 -18.81 -0.85 0.97
N PRO A 198 -19.57 -1.59 0.14
CA PRO A 198 -19.00 -2.48 -0.87
C PRO A 198 -18.65 -1.75 -2.16
N GLN A 199 -18.26 -0.50 -2.05
CA GLN A 199 -17.80 0.34 -3.15
C GLN A 199 -16.66 1.24 -2.69
N ILE A 200 -15.49 1.08 -3.32
CA ILE A 200 -14.35 1.96 -3.15
C ILE A 200 -13.94 2.48 -4.53
N GLY A 201 -13.93 3.80 -4.66
CA GLY A 201 -13.70 4.46 -5.95
C GLY A 201 -14.93 4.49 -6.86
N GLY A 202 -14.75 4.99 -8.08
CA GLY A 202 -15.82 5.13 -9.07
C GLY A 202 -16.15 3.81 -9.76
N VAL A 203 -17.42 3.61 -10.10
CA VAL A 203 -17.89 2.46 -10.88
C VAL A 203 -17.34 2.55 -12.31
N LYS A 204 -16.86 1.43 -12.82
CA LYS A 204 -16.34 1.22 -14.17
C LYS A 204 -17.25 0.29 -14.97
N GLU A 205 -16.78 -0.18 -16.11
CA GLU A 205 -17.50 -1.14 -16.95
C GLU A 205 -17.79 -2.45 -16.20
N GLU A 206 -18.83 -3.14 -16.57
CA GLU A 206 -19.27 -4.43 -16.00
C GLU A 206 -19.56 -4.40 -14.48
N GLY A 207 -19.70 -3.19 -13.89
CA GLY A 207 -20.04 -3.04 -12.48
C GLY A 207 -18.87 -3.13 -11.50
N PHE A 208 -17.64 -3.29 -11.97
CA PHE A 208 -16.45 -3.21 -11.13
C PHE A 208 -16.16 -1.77 -10.72
N THR A 209 -15.53 -1.59 -9.57
CA THR A 209 -15.02 -0.29 -9.14
C THR A 209 -13.59 -0.06 -9.62
N SER A 210 -13.16 1.21 -9.64
CA SER A 210 -11.77 1.54 -9.98
C SER A 210 -10.77 0.88 -9.02
N GLU A 211 -11.11 0.67 -7.76
CA GLU A 211 -10.26 0.00 -6.78
C GLU A 211 -10.08 -1.48 -7.10
N GLU A 212 -11.16 -2.18 -7.43
CA GLU A 212 -11.16 -3.61 -7.77
C GLU A 212 -10.32 -3.90 -9.01
N MET A 213 -10.37 -3.02 -10.02
CA MET A 213 -9.59 -3.18 -11.25
C MET A 213 -8.09 -2.98 -11.04
N LYS A 214 -7.67 -2.25 -9.99
CA LYS A 214 -6.26 -2.04 -9.70
C LYS A 214 -5.55 -3.34 -9.39
N LEU A 215 -6.13 -4.20 -8.56
CA LEU A 215 -5.48 -5.47 -8.19
C LEU A 215 -5.17 -6.34 -9.41
N GLN A 216 -6.07 -6.40 -10.39
CA GLN A 216 -5.80 -7.12 -11.63
C GLN A 216 -4.75 -6.44 -12.49
N ASN A 217 -4.94 -5.14 -12.79
CA ASN A 217 -4.12 -4.45 -13.77
C ASN A 217 -2.69 -4.22 -13.24
N GLU A 218 -2.57 -3.75 -12.01
CA GLU A 218 -1.29 -3.57 -11.36
C GLU A 218 -0.62 -4.93 -11.07
N GLY A 219 -1.39 -5.95 -10.64
CA GLY A 219 -0.89 -7.29 -10.39
C GLY A 219 -0.27 -7.93 -11.63
N ARG A 220 -0.90 -7.79 -12.79
CA ARG A 220 -0.35 -8.25 -14.07
C ARG A 220 0.99 -7.59 -14.40
N LYS A 221 1.09 -6.30 -14.17
CA LYS A 221 2.31 -5.51 -14.43
C LYS A 221 3.44 -5.88 -13.47
N ILE A 222 3.16 -5.91 -12.15
CA ILE A 222 4.15 -6.19 -11.10
C ILE A 222 4.68 -7.62 -11.18
N MET A 223 3.81 -8.60 -11.36
CA MET A 223 4.19 -10.01 -11.40
C MET A 223 4.67 -10.47 -12.79
N HIS A 224 4.63 -9.61 -13.80
CA HIS A 224 4.89 -9.97 -15.21
C HIS A 224 3.99 -11.11 -15.72
N LEU A 225 2.74 -11.13 -15.29
CA LEU A 225 1.74 -12.15 -15.63
C LEU A 225 0.56 -11.53 -16.39
N PRO A 226 0.68 -11.26 -17.69
CA PRO A 226 -0.37 -10.58 -18.45
C PRO A 226 -1.70 -11.35 -18.48
N GLU A 227 -1.66 -12.66 -18.30
CA GLU A 227 -2.83 -13.55 -18.28
C GLU A 227 -3.40 -13.80 -16.87
N LEU A 228 -2.86 -13.16 -15.82
CA LEU A 228 -3.38 -13.31 -14.46
C LEU A 228 -4.85 -12.88 -14.41
N ARG A 229 -5.71 -13.77 -13.91
CA ARG A 229 -7.14 -13.52 -13.74
C ARG A 229 -7.44 -13.18 -12.30
N VAL A 230 -7.96 -11.99 -12.06
CA VAL A 230 -8.34 -11.54 -10.72
C VAL A 230 -9.81 -11.16 -10.70
N ASN A 231 -10.54 -11.69 -9.73
CA ASN A 231 -11.88 -11.21 -9.37
C ASN A 231 -11.81 -10.64 -7.96
N CYS A 232 -12.03 -9.34 -7.85
CA CYS A 232 -11.89 -8.63 -6.57
C CYS A 232 -13.19 -7.93 -6.20
N THR A 233 -13.53 -7.96 -4.90
CA THR A 233 -14.55 -7.12 -4.29
C THR A 233 -13.92 -6.30 -3.18
N CYS A 234 -13.97 -4.97 -3.31
CA CYS A 234 -13.38 -4.05 -2.34
C CYS A 234 -14.43 -3.46 -1.42
N VAL A 235 -14.29 -3.72 -0.11
CA VAL A 235 -15.24 -3.29 0.91
C VAL A 235 -14.56 -2.35 1.91
N ARG A 236 -15.11 -1.14 2.11
CA ARG A 236 -14.73 -0.26 3.22
C ARG A 236 -15.37 -0.75 4.50
N VAL A 237 -14.58 -0.92 5.56
CA VAL A 237 -15.03 -1.41 6.87
C VAL A 237 -14.75 -0.37 7.96
N PRO A 238 -15.49 -0.40 9.10
CA PRO A 238 -15.33 0.56 10.20
C PRO A 238 -14.12 0.23 11.08
N VAL A 239 -12.97 0.09 10.45
CA VAL A 239 -11.63 -0.11 11.05
C VAL A 239 -10.81 1.13 10.72
N LEU A 240 -10.09 1.69 11.70
CA LEU A 240 -9.34 2.91 11.50
C LEU A 240 -8.13 2.72 10.60
N ARG A 241 -7.32 1.69 10.84
CA ARG A 241 -6.03 1.47 10.17
C ARG A 241 -5.80 -0.03 9.92
N SER A 242 -4.98 -0.36 8.94
CA SER A 242 -4.68 -1.69 8.40
C SER A 242 -5.79 -2.29 7.55
N HIS A 243 -5.45 -2.67 6.33
CA HIS A 243 -6.32 -3.43 5.44
C HIS A 243 -6.21 -4.93 5.72
N SER A 244 -7.29 -5.62 5.49
CA SER A 244 -7.31 -7.08 5.53
C SER A 244 -7.86 -7.62 4.21
N GLU A 245 -7.41 -8.82 3.84
CA GLU A 245 -7.86 -9.46 2.61
C GLU A 245 -8.06 -10.96 2.79
N SER A 246 -9.14 -11.48 2.24
CA SER A 246 -9.37 -12.91 2.05
C SER A 246 -9.03 -13.26 0.62
N ILE A 247 -8.00 -14.08 0.42
CA ILE A 247 -7.47 -14.42 -0.89
C ILE A 247 -7.58 -15.91 -1.12
N THR A 248 -8.15 -16.29 -2.26
CA THR A 248 -8.16 -17.66 -2.77
C THR A 248 -7.38 -17.69 -4.07
N LEU A 249 -6.38 -18.55 -4.14
CA LEU A 249 -5.50 -18.73 -5.28
C LEU A 249 -5.75 -20.10 -5.95
N GLU A 250 -5.78 -20.10 -7.28
CA GLU A 250 -5.75 -21.28 -8.11
C GLU A 250 -4.39 -21.38 -8.81
N PHE A 251 -3.79 -22.56 -8.79
CA PHE A 251 -2.42 -22.79 -9.24
C PHE A 251 -2.35 -23.69 -10.50
N GLU A 252 -1.22 -23.62 -11.20
CA GLU A 252 -0.90 -24.49 -12.32
C GLU A 252 -0.48 -25.89 -11.87
N ARG A 253 0.21 -25.96 -10.71
CA ARG A 253 0.74 -27.19 -10.11
C ARG A 253 0.09 -27.47 -8.77
N ASP A 254 0.17 -28.72 -8.35
CA ASP A 254 -0.27 -29.13 -7.03
C ASP A 254 0.57 -28.43 -5.94
N ILE A 255 -0.07 -28.11 -4.83
CA ILE A 255 0.52 -27.46 -3.66
C ILE A 255 -0.19 -27.97 -2.39
N THR A 256 0.58 -28.31 -1.38
CA THR A 256 0.06 -28.65 -0.06
C THR A 256 -0.04 -27.41 0.83
N VAL A 257 -0.83 -27.49 1.88
CA VAL A 257 -0.94 -26.41 2.90
C VAL A 257 0.40 -26.24 3.61
N GLU A 258 1.11 -27.32 3.87
CA GLU A 258 2.41 -27.33 4.53
C GLU A 258 3.48 -26.63 3.68
N GLU A 259 3.52 -26.91 2.38
CA GLU A 259 4.42 -26.21 1.44
C GLU A 259 4.08 -24.72 1.35
N ALA A 260 2.80 -24.36 1.30
CA ALA A 260 2.35 -22.98 1.27
C ALA A 260 2.76 -22.23 2.55
N ARG A 261 2.56 -22.83 3.73
CA ARG A 261 2.99 -22.26 5.02
C ARG A 261 4.50 -22.09 5.09
N ALA A 262 5.27 -23.08 4.63
CA ALA A 262 6.72 -23.00 4.62
C ALA A 262 7.23 -21.86 3.70
N ALA A 263 6.63 -21.71 2.52
CA ALA A 263 6.96 -20.64 1.59
C ALA A 263 6.63 -19.25 2.16
N LEU A 264 5.46 -19.11 2.79
CA LEU A 264 5.04 -17.85 3.43
C LEU A 264 5.93 -17.49 4.63
N ALA A 265 6.31 -18.48 5.46
CA ALA A 265 7.16 -18.26 6.62
C ALA A 265 8.59 -17.82 6.24
N ALA A 266 9.07 -18.21 5.06
CA ALA A 266 10.39 -17.86 4.56
C ALA A 266 10.41 -16.58 3.70
N ALA A 267 9.24 -16.05 3.33
CA ALA A 267 9.14 -14.95 2.38
C ALA A 267 9.52 -13.60 3.00
N PRO A 268 10.32 -12.77 2.31
CA PRO A 268 10.56 -11.40 2.74
C PRO A 268 9.25 -10.60 2.73
N GLY A 269 9.11 -9.66 3.67
CA GLY A 269 7.92 -8.83 3.80
C GLY A 269 6.68 -9.52 4.40
N VAL A 270 6.77 -10.82 4.72
CA VAL A 270 5.68 -11.63 5.29
C VAL A 270 6.00 -12.06 6.72
N LYS A 271 4.97 -12.07 7.58
CA LYS A 271 4.98 -12.74 8.88
C LYS A 271 3.84 -13.76 8.93
N LEU A 272 4.16 -15.04 9.07
CA LEU A 272 3.16 -16.08 9.24
C LEU A 272 2.67 -16.12 10.70
N VAL A 273 1.35 -15.98 10.90
CA VAL A 273 0.65 -16.10 12.18
C VAL A 273 -0.54 -17.04 11.96
N ASP A 274 -0.33 -18.34 12.15
CA ASP A 274 -1.29 -19.38 11.74
C ASP A 274 -1.26 -20.61 12.66
N ASP A 275 -1.14 -20.40 13.97
CA ASP A 275 -1.27 -21.48 14.95
C ASP A 275 -2.72 -21.57 15.47
N MET A 276 -3.53 -22.37 14.79
CA MET A 276 -4.94 -22.55 15.15
C MET A 276 -5.13 -23.26 16.49
N SER A 277 -4.08 -23.82 17.11
CA SER A 277 -4.11 -24.45 18.43
C SER A 277 -3.75 -23.51 19.57
N ALA A 278 -3.21 -22.31 19.26
CA ALA A 278 -2.84 -21.32 20.26
C ALA A 278 -4.06 -20.87 21.08
N GLU A 279 -3.85 -20.59 22.37
CA GLU A 279 -4.92 -20.06 23.24
C GLU A 279 -5.26 -18.61 22.90
N ASP A 280 -4.23 -17.79 22.62
CA ASP A 280 -4.42 -16.39 22.22
C ASP A 280 -4.84 -16.27 20.75
N ALA A 281 -5.84 -15.45 20.50
CA ALA A 281 -6.33 -15.18 19.15
C ALA A 281 -5.28 -14.47 18.29
N HIS A 282 -4.41 -13.66 18.90
CA HIS A 282 -3.32 -12.94 18.23
C HIS A 282 -2.23 -13.87 17.66
N ASP A 283 -2.11 -15.08 18.19
CA ASP A 283 -1.20 -16.12 17.68
C ASP A 283 -1.87 -17.03 16.64
N ARG A 284 -3.22 -17.07 16.62
CA ARG A 284 -3.99 -17.91 15.68
C ARG A 284 -4.12 -17.31 14.29
N PHE A 285 -4.32 -16.00 14.21
CA PHE A 285 -4.52 -15.29 12.95
C PHE A 285 -4.28 -13.79 13.08
N PRO A 286 -3.82 -13.10 12.04
CA PRO A 286 -3.57 -11.67 12.09
C PRO A 286 -4.87 -10.86 12.07
N MET A 287 -4.88 -9.76 12.82
CA MET A 287 -5.94 -8.78 12.87
C MET A 287 -5.42 -7.37 12.54
N PRO A 288 -6.29 -6.42 12.09
CA PRO A 288 -5.87 -5.06 11.79
C PRO A 288 -5.14 -4.33 12.92
N MET A 289 -5.53 -4.58 14.18
CA MET A 289 -4.87 -3.97 15.34
C MET A 289 -3.42 -4.44 15.51
N ASP A 290 -3.13 -5.69 15.17
CA ASP A 290 -1.79 -6.27 15.30
C ASP A 290 -0.82 -5.74 14.25
N THR A 291 -1.35 -5.37 13.09
CA THR A 291 -0.57 -4.94 11.92
C THR A 291 -0.50 -3.44 11.73
N SER A 292 -1.27 -2.67 12.52
CA SER A 292 -1.15 -1.21 12.53
C SER A 292 0.23 -0.79 13.02
N ASP A 293 0.86 0.14 12.30
CA ASP A 293 2.25 0.57 12.50
C ASP A 293 3.32 -0.51 12.27
N GLN A 294 2.99 -1.57 11.52
CA GLN A 294 3.95 -2.63 11.18
C GLN A 294 4.29 -2.61 9.68
N ASP A 295 5.55 -2.93 9.36
CA ASP A 295 6.03 -2.98 7.97
C ASP A 295 5.79 -4.32 7.28
N LEU A 296 5.56 -5.38 8.04
CA LEU A 296 5.31 -6.72 7.50
C LEU A 296 3.82 -6.94 7.22
N ILE A 297 3.55 -7.71 6.18
CA ILE A 297 2.21 -8.24 5.94
C ILE A 297 2.07 -9.56 6.70
N TRP A 298 1.11 -9.59 7.61
CA TRP A 298 0.87 -10.77 8.41
C TRP A 298 -0.14 -11.67 7.72
N VAL A 299 0.16 -12.97 7.66
CA VAL A 299 -0.64 -13.98 6.96
C VAL A 299 -1.03 -15.09 7.92
N GLY A 300 -2.26 -15.53 7.82
CA GLY A 300 -2.76 -16.67 8.59
C GLY A 300 -3.97 -17.31 7.93
N ARG A 301 -4.61 -18.25 8.62
CA ARG A 301 -5.75 -19.00 8.10
C ARG A 301 -5.44 -19.70 6.77
N VAL A 302 -4.20 -20.17 6.59
CA VAL A 302 -3.74 -20.88 5.39
C VAL A 302 -4.39 -22.26 5.35
N ARG A 303 -5.19 -22.52 4.32
CA ARG A 303 -5.99 -23.74 4.16
C ARG A 303 -6.24 -24.07 2.70
N ARG A 304 -6.63 -25.30 2.45
CA ARG A 304 -7.05 -25.72 1.11
C ARG A 304 -8.31 -24.99 0.67
N ASP A 305 -8.38 -24.66 -0.61
CA ASP A 305 -9.66 -24.32 -1.24
C ASP A 305 -10.43 -25.59 -1.54
N ILE A 306 -11.43 -25.87 -0.70
CA ILE A 306 -12.29 -27.04 -0.83
C ILE A 306 -13.35 -26.92 -1.95
N SER A 307 -13.46 -25.75 -2.57
CA SER A 307 -14.39 -25.48 -3.67
C SER A 307 -13.75 -25.72 -5.04
N ASN A 308 -12.42 -25.85 -5.10
CA ASN A 308 -11.71 -26.13 -6.35
C ASN A 308 -11.95 -27.58 -6.78
N SER A 309 -12.33 -27.78 -8.05
CA SER A 309 -12.51 -29.12 -8.63
C SER A 309 -11.20 -29.93 -8.68
N GLU A 310 -10.06 -29.24 -8.81
CA GLU A 310 -8.73 -29.80 -8.68
C GLU A 310 -8.24 -29.60 -7.22
N ALA A 311 -8.66 -30.48 -6.33
CA ALA A 311 -8.53 -30.31 -4.87
C ALA A 311 -7.12 -30.06 -4.34
N THR A 312 -6.06 -30.29 -5.15
CA THR A 312 -4.66 -30.07 -4.79
C THR A 312 -4.10 -28.73 -5.31
N ARG A 313 -4.88 -27.94 -6.07
CA ARG A 313 -4.42 -26.72 -6.75
C ARG A 313 -5.08 -25.45 -6.25
N GLY A 314 -5.54 -25.43 -5.04
CA GLY A 314 -6.18 -24.26 -4.43
C GLY A 314 -5.76 -24.01 -2.99
N ILE A 315 -5.34 -22.79 -2.67
CA ILE A 315 -5.06 -22.32 -1.32
C ILE A 315 -5.87 -21.05 -1.04
N THR A 316 -6.47 -21.00 0.13
CA THR A 316 -7.09 -19.81 0.67
C THR A 316 -6.33 -19.35 1.91
N PHE A 317 -6.08 -18.06 2.04
CA PHE A 317 -5.48 -17.46 3.23
C PHE A 317 -6.11 -16.11 3.56
N TRP A 318 -5.81 -15.63 4.74
CA TRP A 318 -6.15 -14.30 5.23
C TRP A 318 -4.86 -13.52 5.44
N CYS A 319 -4.83 -12.25 5.05
CA CYS A 319 -3.71 -11.39 5.37
C CYS A 319 -4.18 -10.02 5.88
N CYS A 320 -3.32 -9.39 6.66
CA CYS A 320 -3.48 -8.02 7.14
C CYS A 320 -2.18 -7.26 6.92
N GLY A 321 -2.28 -5.97 6.57
CA GLY A 321 -1.12 -5.10 6.43
C GLY A 321 -1.50 -3.64 6.57
N ASP A 322 -0.55 -2.85 7.07
CA ASP A 322 -0.73 -1.41 7.20
C ASP A 322 -0.61 -0.72 5.85
N GLN A 323 -1.73 -0.19 5.36
CA GLN A 323 -1.79 0.43 4.03
C GLN A 323 -1.09 1.79 3.96
N ILE A 324 -0.80 2.44 5.10
CA ILE A 324 -0.02 3.69 5.14
C ILE A 324 1.48 3.36 5.17
N ARG A 325 1.88 2.25 5.81
CA ARG A 325 3.28 1.78 5.87
C ARG A 325 3.61 0.91 4.66
N LYS A 326 3.54 -0.43 4.79
CA LYS A 326 3.91 -1.31 3.67
C LYS A 326 3.10 -1.05 2.42
N GLY A 327 1.81 -0.74 2.56
CA GLY A 327 0.95 -0.39 1.42
C GLY A 327 1.29 0.94 0.73
N ALA A 328 2.17 1.77 1.29
CA ALA A 328 2.51 3.09 0.75
C ALA A 328 3.95 3.52 1.13
N ALA A 329 4.13 4.14 2.30
CA ALA A 329 5.36 4.83 2.70
C ALA A 329 6.56 3.89 2.77
N THR A 330 6.43 2.75 3.45
CA THR A 330 7.50 1.76 3.58
C THR A 330 7.94 1.24 2.21
N ASN A 331 6.99 0.87 1.34
CA ASN A 331 7.30 0.39 0.00
C ASN A 331 8.03 1.46 -0.83
N ALA A 332 7.58 2.72 -0.75
CA ALA A 332 8.23 3.82 -1.46
C ALA A 332 9.66 4.08 -0.95
N VAL A 333 9.89 4.02 0.36
CA VAL A 333 11.25 4.18 0.94
C VAL A 333 12.13 2.97 0.59
N GLN A 334 11.59 1.75 0.57
CA GLN A 334 12.32 0.57 0.10
C GLN A 334 12.73 0.70 -1.37
N ILE A 335 11.85 1.19 -2.26
CA ILE A 335 12.20 1.50 -3.66
C ILE A 335 13.32 2.53 -3.71
N ALA A 336 13.22 3.61 -2.92
CA ALA A 336 14.27 4.63 -2.87
C ALA A 336 15.61 4.08 -2.36
N LYS A 337 15.61 3.10 -1.46
CA LYS A 337 16.85 2.41 -0.99
C LYS A 337 17.53 1.64 -2.11
N LEU A 338 16.78 0.97 -2.98
CA LEU A 338 17.34 0.28 -4.15
C LEU A 338 18.06 1.24 -5.12
N LEU A 339 17.70 2.52 -5.13
CA LEU A 339 18.39 3.55 -5.93
C LEU A 339 19.74 3.99 -5.31
N CYS A 340 19.99 3.61 -4.05
CA CYS A 340 21.19 3.97 -3.31
C CYS A 340 22.28 2.88 -3.35
N GLU A 341 21.93 1.69 -3.80
CA GLU A 341 22.83 0.53 -3.97
C GLU A 341 23.57 0.59 -5.31
#